data_e9ba7835c1a46afda453cee406e8351f
#
_entry.id   e9ba7835c1a46afda453cee406e8351f
#
_cell.length_a   1.000
_cell.length_b   1.000
_cell.length_c   1.000
_cell.angle_alpha   90.00
_cell.angle_beta   90.00
_cell.angle_gamma   90.00
#
_symmetry.space_group_name_H-M   'P 1'
#
loop_
_entity.id
_entity.type
_entity.pdbx_description
1 polymer ?
#
loop_
_entity_poly.entity_id
_entity_poly.type
_entity_poly.pdbx_seq_one_letter_code
_entity_poly.pdbx_strand_id
1 'polypeptide(L)'
;MPAETGHFDHMTAGFVGIPFAVVVFAGHFSAMIVLLGLAVGLFVGLTSIGGGSVLTPMLILLLRIPTMVAVATSVVFCFITKGIASYQHMRQRTVDRASAISLLWGSLPAAVAGWLTLLMFRKIDILHGNVWVNREIGFALVGLGACILARDNKWISRLRAVENQNSAVVRLKLIIIGALVGFMFSTTSIGSGSVLVILLGVFAPLDENHVVGTSVFYGFVISAFVSVLQFTSGNTDWHLLGSLLLGAIPGVVIGSKLAVRAPKKFLRVCFSCAAISAGWKMV
;
A
#
# COMPACT_ATOMS: atom_id res chain seq x y z
N MET A 1 -64.84 -2.86 28.74
CA MET A 1 -63.39 -2.78 28.80
C MET A 1 -62.84 -3.87 27.90
N PRO A 2 -62.39 -3.61 26.70
CA PRO A 2 -61.58 -4.54 25.92
C PRO A 2 -60.14 -4.11 25.92
N ALA A 3 -59.22 -5.08 26.11
CA ALA A 3 -57.81 -4.98 26.15
C ALA A 3 -57.20 -4.72 24.77
N GLU A 4 -56.25 -3.79 24.73
CA GLU A 4 -55.40 -3.49 23.59
C GLU A 4 -54.45 -4.64 23.29
N THR A 5 -54.61 -5.31 22.17
CA THR A 5 -53.64 -6.17 21.53
C THR A 5 -53.36 -5.64 20.13
N GLY A 6 -52.35 -4.82 19.98
CA GLY A 6 -52.06 -4.25 18.65
C GLY A 6 -50.77 -3.46 18.64
N HIS A 7 -49.61 -4.12 18.79
CA HIS A 7 -48.34 -3.43 18.50
C HIS A 7 -47.13 -4.36 18.24
N PHE A 8 -47.34 -5.47 17.52
CA PHE A 8 -46.23 -6.37 17.17
C PHE A 8 -46.11 -6.76 15.69
N ASP A 9 -46.99 -6.23 14.80
CA ASP A 9 -47.01 -6.67 13.41
C ASP A 9 -46.34 -5.77 12.37
N HIS A 10 -45.55 -4.75 12.77
CA HIS A 10 -44.86 -3.87 11.81
C HIS A 10 -43.35 -4.11 11.66
N MET A 11 -42.80 -5.19 12.22
CA MET A 11 -41.34 -5.44 12.17
C MET A 11 -40.89 -6.55 11.21
N THR A 12 -41.85 -7.26 10.54
CA THR A 12 -41.51 -8.37 9.65
C THR A 12 -41.78 -8.13 8.15
N ALA A 13 -42.31 -6.96 7.77
CA ALA A 13 -42.65 -6.65 6.38
C ALA A 13 -41.55 -5.91 5.59
N GLY A 14 -40.36 -5.67 6.16
CA GLY A 14 -39.26 -4.92 5.53
C GLY A 14 -38.20 -5.75 4.75
N PHE A 15 -38.32 -7.09 4.72
CA PHE A 15 -37.21 -7.93 4.19
C PHE A 15 -37.54 -8.64 2.85
N VAL A 16 -38.68 -8.37 2.24
CA VAL A 16 -39.06 -8.99 0.94
C VAL A 16 -39.23 -7.91 -0.11
N GLY A 17 -38.12 -7.44 -0.68
CA GLY A 17 -38.18 -6.49 -1.78
C GLY A 17 -36.88 -5.81 -2.13
N ILE A 18 -35.73 -6.47 -1.91
CA ILE A 18 -34.51 -6.00 -2.57
C ILE A 18 -34.71 -6.28 -4.06
N PRO A 19 -34.85 -5.25 -4.93
CA PRO A 19 -35.13 -5.49 -6.34
C PRO A 19 -33.98 -6.31 -6.92
N PHE A 20 -34.33 -7.34 -7.70
CA PHE A 20 -33.37 -8.24 -8.38
C PHE A 20 -32.22 -7.46 -9.06
N ALA A 21 -32.52 -6.24 -9.54
CA ALA A 21 -31.57 -5.29 -10.07
C ALA A 21 -30.47 -4.90 -9.06
N VAL A 22 -30.80 -4.72 -7.78
CA VAL A 22 -29.81 -4.37 -6.72
C VAL A 22 -28.90 -5.55 -6.43
N VAL A 23 -29.44 -6.78 -6.41
CA VAL A 23 -28.64 -8.01 -6.23
C VAL A 23 -27.71 -8.24 -7.42
N VAL A 24 -28.21 -8.04 -8.64
CA VAL A 24 -27.40 -8.14 -9.87
C VAL A 24 -26.35 -7.03 -9.91
N PHE A 25 -26.71 -5.80 -9.54
CA PHE A 25 -25.76 -4.67 -9.49
C PHE A 25 -24.68 -4.88 -8.42
N ALA A 26 -25.06 -5.38 -7.24
CA ALA A 26 -24.12 -5.75 -6.18
C ALA A 26 -23.20 -6.91 -6.60
N GLY A 27 -23.72 -7.90 -7.32
CA GLY A 27 -22.95 -9.00 -7.88
C GLY A 27 -21.94 -8.55 -8.93
N HIS A 28 -22.30 -7.64 -9.83
CA HIS A 28 -21.40 -7.06 -10.83
C HIS A 28 -20.33 -6.18 -10.18
N PHE A 29 -20.68 -5.40 -9.16
CA PHE A 29 -19.74 -4.58 -8.41
C PHE A 29 -18.72 -5.46 -7.66
N SER A 30 -19.17 -6.55 -7.02
CA SER A 30 -18.27 -7.52 -6.39
C SER A 30 -17.33 -8.19 -7.41
N ALA A 31 -17.81 -8.59 -8.57
CA ALA A 31 -17.00 -9.18 -9.63
C ALA A 31 -15.93 -8.19 -10.14
N MET A 32 -16.28 -6.93 -10.33
CA MET A 32 -15.35 -5.87 -10.73
C MET A 32 -14.24 -5.65 -9.70
N ILE A 33 -14.57 -5.67 -8.40
CA ILE A 33 -13.58 -5.54 -7.32
C ILE A 33 -12.64 -6.75 -7.29
N VAL A 34 -13.16 -7.96 -7.47
CA VAL A 34 -12.34 -9.19 -7.55
C VAL A 34 -11.40 -9.15 -8.75
N LEU A 35 -11.88 -8.72 -9.92
CA LEU A 35 -11.05 -8.55 -11.12
C LEU A 35 -9.96 -7.48 -10.91
N LEU A 36 -10.32 -6.37 -10.26
CA LEU A 36 -9.35 -5.33 -9.88
C LEU A 36 -8.31 -5.88 -8.90
N GLY A 37 -8.74 -6.66 -7.91
CA GLY A 37 -7.85 -7.38 -7.01
C GLY A 37 -6.90 -8.31 -7.76
N LEU A 38 -7.41 -9.08 -8.72
CA LEU A 38 -6.61 -9.97 -9.56
C LEU A 38 -5.56 -9.19 -10.38
N ALA A 39 -5.96 -8.09 -11.01
CA ALA A 39 -5.07 -7.24 -11.79
C ALA A 39 -3.98 -6.62 -10.92
N VAL A 40 -4.35 -6.05 -9.77
CA VAL A 40 -3.40 -5.49 -8.80
C VAL A 40 -2.47 -6.58 -8.25
N GLY A 41 -3.02 -7.73 -7.87
CA GLY A 41 -2.25 -8.87 -7.37
C GLY A 41 -1.25 -9.39 -8.40
N LEU A 42 -1.68 -9.57 -9.65
CA LEU A 42 -0.81 -9.96 -10.75
C LEU A 42 0.33 -8.95 -10.95
N PHE A 43 0.00 -7.67 -10.90
CA PHE A 43 0.97 -6.59 -11.04
C PHE A 43 1.97 -6.56 -9.87
N VAL A 44 1.49 -6.71 -8.64
CA VAL A 44 2.33 -6.80 -7.44
C VAL A 44 3.26 -8.01 -7.50
N GLY A 45 2.72 -9.17 -7.92
CA GLY A 45 3.51 -10.39 -8.12
C GLY A 45 4.59 -10.26 -9.19
N LEU A 46 4.28 -9.58 -10.30
CA LEU A 46 5.24 -9.33 -11.40
C LEU A 46 6.36 -8.38 -11.00
N THR A 47 6.05 -7.34 -10.23
CA THR A 47 6.98 -6.22 -10.01
C THR A 47 7.65 -6.24 -8.65
N SER A 48 7.15 -7.03 -7.70
CA SER A 48 7.52 -6.98 -6.27
C SER A 48 7.38 -5.57 -5.66
N ILE A 49 6.73 -4.65 -6.38
CA ILE A 49 6.42 -3.30 -5.95
C ILE A 49 5.22 -3.39 -5.01
N GLY A 50 5.30 -2.79 -3.85
CA GLY A 50 4.26 -2.91 -2.82
C GLY A 50 2.85 -2.55 -3.31
N GLY A 51 1.86 -3.39 -2.95
CA GLY A 51 0.47 -3.26 -3.40
C GLY A 51 -0.18 -1.90 -3.15
N GLY A 52 0.19 -1.20 -2.07
CA GLY A 52 -0.41 0.08 -1.71
C GLY A 52 -0.21 1.19 -2.75
N SER A 53 0.96 1.24 -3.40
CA SER A 53 1.24 2.25 -4.43
C SER A 53 0.40 2.12 -5.71
N VAL A 54 -0.18 0.94 -5.94
CA VAL A 54 -1.09 0.68 -7.06
C VAL A 54 -2.53 0.71 -6.61
N LEU A 55 -2.83 0.03 -5.49
CA LEU A 55 -4.19 -0.17 -5.02
C LEU A 55 -4.84 1.15 -4.58
N THR A 56 -4.15 1.96 -3.77
CA THR A 56 -4.72 3.21 -3.25
C THR A 56 -5.21 4.15 -4.36
N PRO A 57 -4.40 4.53 -5.37
CA PRO A 57 -4.88 5.37 -6.45
C PRO A 57 -5.98 4.69 -7.30
N MET A 58 -5.93 3.37 -7.48
CA MET A 58 -6.99 2.66 -8.21
C MET A 58 -8.31 2.70 -7.46
N LEU A 59 -8.32 2.53 -6.14
CA LEU A 59 -9.54 2.64 -5.33
C LEU A 59 -10.14 4.05 -5.40
N ILE A 60 -9.32 5.09 -5.36
CA ILE A 60 -9.77 6.48 -5.38
C ILE A 60 -10.25 6.88 -6.78
N LEU A 61 -9.45 6.60 -7.82
CA LEU A 61 -9.71 7.09 -9.18
C LEU A 61 -10.75 6.25 -9.94
N LEU A 62 -10.74 4.91 -9.77
CA LEU A 62 -11.65 4.01 -10.50
C LEU A 62 -12.93 3.75 -9.73
N LEU A 63 -12.83 3.47 -8.43
CA LEU A 63 -13.99 3.12 -7.61
C LEU A 63 -14.56 4.32 -6.84
N ARG A 64 -13.92 5.49 -6.91
CA ARG A 64 -14.33 6.73 -6.21
C ARG A 64 -14.53 6.53 -4.71
N ILE A 65 -13.73 5.65 -4.12
CA ILE A 65 -13.77 5.38 -2.69
C ILE A 65 -13.15 6.56 -1.94
N PRO A 66 -13.72 6.99 -0.82
CA PRO A 66 -13.13 8.05 0.02
C PRO A 66 -11.68 7.74 0.37
N THR A 67 -10.83 8.74 0.27
CA THR A 67 -9.36 8.60 0.41
C THR A 67 -8.95 7.90 1.70
N MET A 68 -9.56 8.26 2.82
CA MET A 68 -9.28 7.64 4.12
C MET A 68 -9.56 6.14 4.13
N VAL A 69 -10.69 5.72 3.53
CA VAL A 69 -11.07 4.30 3.41
C VAL A 69 -10.13 3.55 2.47
N ALA A 70 -9.78 4.18 1.34
CA ALA A 70 -8.86 3.61 0.37
C ALA A 70 -7.47 3.38 0.97
N VAL A 71 -6.93 4.35 1.72
CA VAL A 71 -5.63 4.24 2.41
C VAL A 71 -5.68 3.14 3.46
N ALA A 72 -6.67 3.16 4.37
CA ALA A 72 -6.80 2.17 5.44
C ALA A 72 -6.91 0.74 4.89
N THR A 73 -7.79 0.52 3.91
CA THR A 73 -7.99 -0.78 3.27
C THR A 73 -6.72 -1.25 2.54
N SER A 74 -6.01 -0.33 1.86
CA SER A 74 -4.77 -0.64 1.16
C SER A 74 -3.63 -1.02 2.11
N VAL A 75 -3.56 -0.43 3.30
CA VAL A 75 -2.55 -0.77 4.32
C VAL A 75 -2.76 -2.21 4.80
N VAL A 76 -4.00 -2.59 5.14
CA VAL A 76 -4.32 -3.97 5.56
C VAL A 76 -4.07 -4.97 4.42
N PHE A 77 -4.43 -4.61 3.19
CA PHE A 77 -4.10 -5.40 2.00
C PHE A 77 -2.59 -5.61 1.86
N CYS A 78 -1.78 -4.56 2.07
CA CYS A 78 -0.32 -4.67 2.05
C CYS A 78 0.21 -5.60 3.14
N PHE A 79 -0.34 -5.54 4.33
CA PHE A 79 0.05 -6.42 5.44
C PHE A 79 -0.13 -7.89 5.05
N ILE A 80 -1.30 -8.27 4.53
CA ILE A 80 -1.60 -9.66 4.16
C ILE A 80 -0.71 -10.12 2.99
N THR A 81 -0.62 -9.34 1.93
CA THR A 81 0.13 -9.72 0.73
C THR A 81 1.64 -9.78 0.97
N LYS A 82 2.19 -8.85 1.77
CA LYS A 82 3.62 -8.86 2.13
C LYS A 82 3.97 -9.92 3.17
N GLY A 83 3.03 -10.34 3.99
CA GLY A 83 3.26 -11.43 4.94
C GLY A 83 3.73 -12.71 4.24
N ILE A 84 3.06 -13.09 3.15
CA ILE A 84 3.41 -14.27 2.36
C ILE A 84 4.80 -14.11 1.73
N ALA A 85 5.07 -12.95 1.11
CA ALA A 85 6.35 -12.68 0.47
C ALA A 85 7.50 -12.58 1.49
N SER A 86 7.27 -11.95 2.64
CA SER A 86 8.23 -11.82 3.72
C SER A 86 8.66 -13.18 4.26
N TYR A 87 7.73 -14.09 4.46
CA TYR A 87 8.01 -15.47 4.88
C TYR A 87 8.98 -16.18 3.91
N GLN A 88 8.77 -16.02 2.60
CA GLN A 88 9.66 -16.60 1.58
C GLN A 88 11.06 -16.00 1.64
N HIS A 89 11.17 -14.67 1.72
CA HIS A 89 12.47 -13.99 1.82
C HIS A 89 13.23 -14.32 3.11
N MET A 90 12.53 -14.51 4.22
CA MET A 90 13.14 -14.98 5.47
C MET A 90 13.70 -16.41 5.34
N ARG A 91 12.99 -17.32 4.67
CA ARG A 91 13.50 -18.68 4.40
C ARG A 91 14.71 -18.67 3.46
N GLN A 92 14.74 -17.78 2.49
CA GLN A 92 15.84 -17.61 1.55
C GLN A 92 17.04 -16.85 2.16
N ARG A 93 16.94 -16.39 3.42
CA ARG A 93 17.97 -15.62 4.12
C ARG A 93 18.39 -14.34 3.38
N THR A 94 17.49 -13.72 2.62
CA THR A 94 17.74 -12.48 1.87
C THR A 94 17.40 -11.21 2.67
N VAL A 95 17.05 -11.35 3.94
CA VAL A 95 16.71 -10.22 4.82
C VAL A 95 17.92 -9.80 5.64
N ASP A 96 18.38 -8.56 5.45
CA ASP A 96 19.38 -7.94 6.35
C ASP A 96 18.66 -7.34 7.55
N ARG A 97 18.78 -8.03 8.70
CA ARG A 97 18.12 -7.65 9.94
C ARG A 97 18.61 -6.32 10.50
N ALA A 98 19.90 -6.00 10.34
CA ALA A 98 20.47 -4.78 10.87
C ALA A 98 19.89 -3.54 10.18
N SER A 99 19.81 -3.55 8.86
CA SER A 99 19.17 -2.49 8.08
C SER A 99 17.69 -2.40 8.35
N ALA A 100 16.98 -3.55 8.44
CA ALA A 100 15.55 -3.59 8.73
C ALA A 100 15.23 -2.95 10.09
N ILE A 101 15.97 -3.30 11.14
CA ILE A 101 15.81 -2.73 12.48
C ILE A 101 16.07 -1.23 12.46
N SER A 102 17.14 -0.78 11.79
CA SER A 102 17.48 0.64 11.70
C SER A 102 16.35 1.45 11.02
N LEU A 103 15.77 0.92 9.95
CA LEU A 103 14.60 1.51 9.29
C LEU A 103 13.38 1.56 10.22
N LEU A 104 13.10 0.49 10.96
CA LEU A 104 11.96 0.41 11.87
C LEU A 104 12.07 1.40 13.03
N TRP A 105 13.26 1.63 13.56
CA TRP A 105 13.48 2.64 14.60
C TRP A 105 13.06 4.05 14.17
N GLY A 106 13.27 4.41 12.91
CA GLY A 106 12.81 5.69 12.38
C GLY A 106 11.31 5.67 12.01
N SER A 107 10.87 4.57 11.41
CA SER A 107 9.53 4.52 10.80
C SER A 107 8.40 4.35 11.80
N LEU A 108 8.58 3.61 12.90
CA LEU A 108 7.50 3.40 13.86
C LEU A 108 7.02 4.71 14.51
N PRO A 109 7.90 5.57 15.08
CA PRO A 109 7.43 6.85 15.62
C PRO A 109 6.89 7.79 14.55
N ALA A 110 7.50 7.80 13.36
CA ALA A 110 7.03 8.61 12.25
C ALA A 110 5.68 8.15 11.70
N ALA A 111 5.40 6.85 11.70
CA ALA A 111 4.10 6.30 11.32
C ALA A 111 2.99 6.70 12.31
N VAL A 112 3.30 6.74 13.60
CA VAL A 112 2.36 7.28 14.62
C VAL A 112 2.09 8.76 14.34
N ALA A 113 3.12 9.56 14.07
CA ALA A 113 2.96 10.97 13.71
C ALA A 113 2.08 11.15 12.46
N GLY A 114 2.30 10.36 11.42
CA GLY A 114 1.48 10.38 10.20
C GLY A 114 0.02 9.98 10.47
N TRP A 115 -0.20 8.96 11.26
CA TRP A 115 -1.55 8.56 11.67
C TRP A 115 -2.25 9.65 12.50
N LEU A 116 -1.56 10.27 13.44
CA LEU A 116 -2.10 11.40 14.21
C LEU A 116 -2.45 12.58 13.31
N THR A 117 -1.62 12.86 12.30
CA THR A 117 -1.90 13.90 11.30
C THR A 117 -3.22 13.60 10.56
N LEU A 118 -3.44 12.36 10.13
CA LEU A 118 -4.72 11.95 9.52
C LEU A 118 -5.90 12.15 10.45
N LEU A 119 -5.77 11.80 11.73
CA LEU A 119 -6.83 12.01 12.73
C LEU A 119 -7.12 13.48 12.96
N MET A 120 -6.11 14.34 12.97
CA MET A 120 -6.27 15.79 13.08
C MET A 120 -7.02 16.37 11.88
N PHE A 121 -6.64 16.02 10.67
CA PHE A 121 -7.33 16.47 9.46
C PHE A 121 -8.79 15.99 9.40
N ARG A 122 -9.07 14.78 9.88
CA ARG A 122 -10.45 14.29 10.00
C ARG A 122 -11.33 15.14 10.92
N LYS A 123 -10.75 15.70 12.00
CA LYS A 123 -11.49 16.55 12.97
C LYS A 123 -11.71 17.98 12.46
N ILE A 124 -10.78 18.51 11.68
CA ILE A 124 -10.77 19.93 11.29
C ILE A 124 -11.68 20.17 10.10
N ASP A 125 -11.67 19.28 9.08
CA ASP A 125 -12.52 19.46 7.92
C ASP A 125 -12.65 18.17 7.10
N ILE A 126 -13.87 17.66 6.96
CA ILE A 126 -14.16 16.45 6.18
C ILE A 126 -13.90 16.68 4.68
N LEU A 127 -14.01 17.93 4.21
CA LEU A 127 -13.87 18.28 2.79
C LEU A 127 -12.40 18.58 2.41
N HIS A 128 -11.70 19.35 3.24
CA HIS A 128 -10.31 19.77 2.95
C HIS A 128 -9.28 18.69 3.31
N GLY A 129 -9.55 17.85 4.30
CA GLY A 129 -8.65 16.75 4.68
C GLY A 129 -8.39 15.75 3.55
N ASN A 130 -9.41 15.44 2.74
CA ASN A 130 -9.27 14.57 1.57
C ASN A 130 -8.39 15.20 0.47
N VAL A 131 -8.45 16.52 0.28
CA VAL A 131 -7.64 17.23 -0.73
C VAL A 131 -6.16 17.18 -0.38
N TRP A 132 -5.79 17.40 0.88
CA TRP A 132 -4.39 17.31 1.31
C TRP A 132 -3.80 15.92 1.14
N VAL A 133 -4.52 14.89 1.59
CA VAL A 133 -4.07 13.48 1.44
C VAL A 133 -3.99 13.10 -0.03
N ASN A 134 -4.94 13.52 -0.87
CA ASN A 134 -4.89 13.28 -2.31
C ASN A 134 -3.65 13.91 -2.96
N ARG A 135 -3.32 15.15 -2.59
CA ARG A 135 -2.10 15.83 -3.08
C ARG A 135 -0.84 15.10 -2.61
N GLU A 136 -0.78 14.70 -1.34
CA GLU A 136 0.34 13.92 -0.81
C GLU A 136 0.52 12.60 -1.59
N ILE A 137 -0.57 11.87 -1.83
CA ILE A 137 -0.57 10.66 -2.66
C ILE A 137 -0.09 10.99 -4.08
N GLY A 138 -0.58 12.09 -4.67
CA GLY A 138 -0.19 12.53 -6.00
C GLY A 138 1.30 12.81 -6.10
N PHE A 139 1.86 13.61 -5.20
CA PHE A 139 3.30 13.90 -5.15
C PHE A 139 4.13 12.64 -4.87
N ALA A 140 3.69 11.76 -3.97
CA ALA A 140 4.34 10.49 -3.68
C ALA A 140 4.41 9.59 -4.92
N LEU A 141 3.33 9.52 -5.71
CA LEU A 141 3.27 8.74 -6.95
C LEU A 141 4.15 9.32 -8.05
N VAL A 142 4.11 10.64 -8.26
CA VAL A 142 4.97 11.32 -9.24
C VAL A 142 6.44 11.13 -8.86
N GLY A 143 6.79 11.35 -7.61
CA GLY A 143 8.15 11.14 -7.10
C GLY A 143 8.60 9.69 -7.25
N LEU A 144 7.73 8.72 -6.94
CA LEU A 144 7.98 7.31 -7.12
C LEU A 144 8.24 6.97 -8.60
N GLY A 145 7.37 7.40 -9.51
CA GLY A 145 7.51 7.16 -10.94
C GLY A 145 8.81 7.75 -11.48
N ALA A 146 9.15 8.99 -11.11
CA ALA A 146 10.40 9.64 -11.47
C ALA A 146 11.63 8.90 -10.93
N CYS A 147 11.61 8.47 -9.67
CA CYS A 147 12.70 7.69 -9.08
C CYS A 147 12.91 6.35 -9.77
N ILE A 148 11.83 5.66 -10.16
CA ILE A 148 11.91 4.37 -10.86
C ILE A 148 12.52 4.55 -12.26
N LEU A 149 12.17 5.62 -12.98
CA LEU A 149 12.78 5.94 -14.28
C LEU A 149 14.25 6.34 -14.14
N ALA A 150 14.58 7.09 -13.10
CA ALA A 150 15.96 7.54 -12.84
C ALA A 150 16.90 6.40 -12.40
N ARG A 151 16.37 5.25 -11.97
CA ARG A 151 17.16 4.12 -11.43
C ARG A 151 18.25 3.60 -12.39
N ASP A 152 18.02 3.65 -13.68
CA ASP A 152 18.98 3.18 -14.70
C ASP A 152 20.04 4.24 -15.04
N ASN A 153 20.00 5.43 -14.41
CA ASN A 153 20.92 6.51 -14.68
C ASN A 153 22.26 6.25 -13.97
N LYS A 154 23.37 6.39 -14.70
CA LYS A 154 24.75 6.27 -14.19
C LYS A 154 25.05 7.16 -12.97
N TRP A 155 24.19 8.13 -12.71
CA TRP A 155 24.28 9.04 -11.56
C TRP A 155 24.04 8.31 -10.21
N ILE A 156 23.08 7.38 -10.18
CA ILE A 156 22.76 6.61 -8.98
C ILE A 156 23.89 5.61 -8.67
N SER A 157 24.52 5.02 -9.68
CA SER A 157 25.67 4.15 -9.49
C SER A 157 26.90 4.91 -8.95
N ARG A 158 27.06 6.18 -9.32
CA ARG A 158 28.12 7.05 -8.78
C ARG A 158 27.89 7.43 -7.31
N LEU A 159 26.64 7.69 -6.92
CA LEU A 159 26.31 7.96 -5.51
C LEU A 159 26.66 6.78 -4.61
N ARG A 160 26.45 5.55 -5.10
CA ARG A 160 26.83 4.31 -4.39
C ARG A 160 28.34 4.12 -4.24
N ALA A 161 29.13 4.59 -5.20
CA ALA A 161 30.59 4.43 -5.22
C ALA A 161 31.35 5.40 -4.30
N VAL A 162 30.74 6.52 -3.92
CA VAL A 162 31.37 7.59 -3.13
C VAL A 162 31.18 7.41 -1.61
N GLU A 163 30.35 6.47 -1.20
CA GLU A 163 29.91 6.38 0.19
C GLU A 163 30.93 5.67 1.08
N ASN A 164 31.57 6.46 1.95
CA ASN A 164 32.43 5.99 3.01
C ASN A 164 31.63 5.11 3.99
N GLN A 165 32.01 3.84 4.14
CA GLN A 165 31.26 2.79 4.85
C GLN A 165 31.34 2.91 6.38
N ASN A 166 31.25 4.10 6.95
CA ASN A 166 31.12 4.21 8.40
C ASN A 166 29.73 3.69 8.82
N SER A 167 29.69 2.56 9.50
CA SER A 167 28.46 1.86 9.90
C SER A 167 27.48 2.73 10.70
N ALA A 168 27.97 3.69 11.48
CA ALA A 168 27.15 4.63 12.25
C ALA A 168 26.40 5.61 11.32
N VAL A 169 27.07 6.13 10.29
CA VAL A 169 26.50 7.06 9.31
C VAL A 169 25.43 6.35 8.46
N VAL A 170 25.71 5.13 8.02
CA VAL A 170 24.71 4.31 7.28
C VAL A 170 23.49 4.06 8.14
N ARG A 171 23.67 3.70 9.41
CA ARG A 171 22.58 3.47 10.35
C ARG A 171 21.72 4.72 10.55
N LEU A 172 22.32 5.89 10.73
CA LEU A 172 21.60 7.16 10.87
C LEU A 172 20.80 7.50 9.62
N LYS A 173 21.37 7.30 8.42
CA LYS A 173 20.67 7.50 7.15
C LYS A 173 19.46 6.56 7.03
N LEU A 174 19.61 5.29 7.41
CA LEU A 174 18.50 4.33 7.39
C LEU A 174 17.40 4.71 8.37
N ILE A 175 17.71 5.26 9.54
CA ILE A 175 16.71 5.79 10.49
C ILE A 175 15.94 6.96 9.86
N ILE A 176 16.64 7.91 9.23
CA ILE A 176 16.00 9.06 8.57
C ILE A 176 15.12 8.62 7.40
N ILE A 177 15.62 7.69 6.57
CA ILE A 177 14.85 7.09 5.46
C ILE A 177 13.62 6.37 6.02
N GLY A 178 13.81 5.60 7.10
CA GLY A 178 12.72 4.93 7.79
C GLY A 178 11.65 5.91 8.27
N ALA A 179 12.06 7.03 8.89
CA ALA A 179 11.13 8.06 9.34
C ALA A 179 10.32 8.67 8.18
N LEU A 180 10.99 9.05 7.09
CA LEU A 180 10.32 9.59 5.91
C LEU A 180 9.32 8.58 5.31
N VAL A 181 9.78 7.34 5.08
CA VAL A 181 8.96 6.29 4.47
C VAL A 181 7.83 5.87 5.41
N GLY A 182 8.05 5.80 6.71
CA GLY A 182 7.04 5.45 7.71
C GLY A 182 5.92 6.49 7.79
N PHE A 183 6.27 7.77 7.78
CA PHE A 183 5.30 8.87 7.73
C PHE A 183 4.45 8.79 6.45
N MET A 184 5.11 8.75 5.28
CA MET A 184 4.42 8.65 3.98
C MET A 184 3.55 7.38 3.90
N PHE A 185 4.03 6.25 4.40
CA PHE A 185 3.27 5.00 4.36
C PHE A 185 2.02 5.06 5.22
N SER A 186 2.09 5.68 6.38
CA SER A 186 0.95 5.82 7.29
C SER A 186 -0.15 6.72 6.73
N THR A 187 0.24 7.78 5.99
CA THR A 187 -0.70 8.76 5.41
C THR A 187 -1.24 8.34 4.04
N THR A 188 -0.44 7.67 3.22
CA THR A 188 -0.76 7.40 1.81
C THR A 188 -0.81 5.92 1.44
N SER A 189 -0.37 5.01 2.33
CA SER A 189 -0.12 3.58 2.00
C SER A 189 0.99 3.35 0.94
N ILE A 190 1.70 4.42 0.53
CA ILE A 190 2.77 4.37 -0.49
C ILE A 190 4.12 4.42 0.22
N GLY A 191 5.13 3.75 -0.32
CA GLY A 191 6.52 3.90 0.13
C GLY A 191 7.17 2.64 0.69
N SER A 192 6.43 1.75 1.34
CA SER A 192 6.98 0.54 1.99
C SER A 192 7.49 -0.53 1.02
N GLY A 193 7.55 -0.27 -0.26
CA GLY A 193 8.02 -1.21 -1.28
C GLY A 193 8.99 -0.51 -2.23
N SER A 194 8.45 0.04 -3.31
CA SER A 194 9.23 0.57 -4.43
C SER A 194 10.15 1.73 -4.05
N VAL A 195 9.68 2.70 -3.27
CA VAL A 195 10.50 3.82 -2.78
C VAL A 195 11.66 3.29 -1.93
N LEU A 196 11.35 2.38 -1.01
CA LEU A 196 12.34 1.83 -0.10
C LEU A 196 13.41 0.99 -0.82
N VAL A 197 13.02 0.19 -1.84
CA VAL A 197 13.99 -0.57 -2.66
C VAL A 197 15.01 0.36 -3.33
N ILE A 198 14.55 1.51 -3.82
CA ILE A 198 15.45 2.49 -4.45
C ILE A 198 16.36 3.13 -3.41
N LEU A 199 15.80 3.59 -2.29
CA LEU A 199 16.57 4.24 -1.23
C LEU A 199 17.58 3.28 -0.59
N LEU A 200 17.18 2.04 -0.29
CA LEU A 200 18.12 1.02 0.18
C LEU A 200 19.19 0.70 -0.85
N GLY A 201 18.85 0.59 -2.12
CA GLY A 201 19.81 0.33 -3.19
C GLY A 201 20.84 1.43 -3.36
N VAL A 202 20.53 2.67 -2.97
CA VAL A 202 21.45 3.81 -3.03
C VAL A 202 22.28 3.95 -1.74
N PHE A 203 21.60 3.88 -0.59
CA PHE A 203 22.20 4.28 0.70
C PHE A 203 22.65 3.11 1.59
N ALA A 204 22.25 1.86 1.28
CA ALA A 204 22.71 0.70 2.02
C ALA A 204 23.72 -0.12 1.19
N PRO A 205 24.81 -0.61 1.79
CA PRO A 205 25.79 -1.47 1.12
C PRO A 205 25.26 -2.91 1.01
N LEU A 206 24.12 -3.10 0.35
CA LEU A 206 23.43 -4.38 0.22
C LEU A 206 23.39 -4.84 -1.23
N ASP A 207 23.48 -6.15 -1.44
CA ASP A 207 23.22 -6.76 -2.75
C ASP A 207 21.75 -6.65 -3.15
N GLU A 208 21.43 -6.71 -4.44
CA GLU A 208 20.07 -6.54 -4.95
C GLU A 208 19.05 -7.49 -4.28
N ASN A 209 19.43 -8.73 -4.02
CA ASN A 209 18.56 -9.71 -3.36
C ASN A 209 18.27 -9.32 -1.91
N HIS A 210 19.30 -8.83 -1.19
CA HIS A 210 19.14 -8.35 0.19
C HIS A 210 18.34 -7.05 0.26
N VAL A 211 18.51 -6.15 -0.71
CA VAL A 211 17.68 -4.92 -0.82
C VAL A 211 16.22 -5.28 -0.95
N VAL A 212 15.86 -6.20 -1.85
CA VAL A 212 14.47 -6.63 -2.06
C VAL A 212 13.94 -7.35 -0.83
N GLY A 213 14.65 -8.34 -0.30
CA GLY A 213 14.23 -9.11 0.87
C GLY A 213 14.03 -8.23 2.11
N THR A 214 14.96 -7.31 2.36
CA THR A 214 14.89 -6.36 3.48
C THR A 214 13.71 -5.39 3.32
N SER A 215 13.47 -4.88 2.12
CA SER A 215 12.34 -3.97 1.86
C SER A 215 10.98 -4.65 2.01
N VAL A 216 10.86 -5.91 1.60
CA VAL A 216 9.62 -6.70 1.75
C VAL A 216 9.35 -6.99 3.22
N PHE A 217 10.38 -7.43 3.96
CA PHE A 217 10.26 -7.69 5.40
C PHE A 217 9.91 -6.42 6.19
N TYR A 218 10.62 -5.32 5.94
CA TYR A 218 10.29 -4.02 6.52
C TYR A 218 8.85 -3.63 6.21
N GLY A 219 8.46 -3.74 4.93
CA GLY A 219 7.11 -3.43 4.48
C GLY A 219 6.03 -4.26 5.15
N PHE A 220 6.31 -5.54 5.47
CA PHE A 220 5.43 -6.38 6.25
C PHE A 220 5.27 -5.85 7.69
N VAL A 221 6.38 -5.57 8.37
CA VAL A 221 6.34 -5.12 9.77
C VAL A 221 5.65 -3.75 9.90
N ILE A 222 6.01 -2.79 9.04
CA ILE A 222 5.39 -1.46 9.09
C ILE A 222 3.91 -1.49 8.70
N SER A 223 3.51 -2.33 7.73
CA SER A 223 2.10 -2.46 7.37
C SER A 223 1.29 -3.15 8.46
N ALA A 224 1.86 -4.12 9.18
CA ALA A 224 1.24 -4.70 10.36
C ALA A 224 0.97 -3.64 11.43
N PHE A 225 1.99 -2.84 11.76
CA PHE A 225 1.88 -1.78 12.76
C PHE A 225 0.85 -0.71 12.37
N VAL A 226 0.93 -0.20 11.13
CA VAL A 226 -0.01 0.83 10.64
C VAL A 226 -1.42 0.26 10.48
N SER A 227 -1.58 -1.04 10.15
CA SER A 227 -2.89 -1.70 10.13
C SER A 227 -3.58 -1.65 11.49
N VAL A 228 -2.84 -1.87 12.58
CA VAL A 228 -3.38 -1.75 13.94
C VAL A 228 -3.83 -0.31 14.22
N LEU A 229 -3.02 0.70 13.83
CA LEU A 229 -3.40 2.10 13.99
C LEU A 229 -4.65 2.46 13.15
N GLN A 230 -4.74 2.00 11.92
CA GLN A 230 -5.90 2.24 11.05
C GLN A 230 -7.14 1.49 11.52
N PHE A 231 -6.98 0.33 12.13
CA PHE A 231 -8.09 -0.41 12.73
C PHE A 231 -8.78 0.40 13.83
N THR A 232 -8.02 1.07 14.68
CA THR A 232 -8.58 1.96 15.73
C THR A 232 -9.32 3.16 15.16
N SER A 233 -9.03 3.55 13.92
CA SER A 233 -9.72 4.65 13.22
C SER A 233 -11.07 4.26 12.62
N GLY A 234 -11.39 2.95 12.50
CA GLY A 234 -12.65 2.44 11.97
C GLY A 234 -12.87 2.69 10.47
N ASN A 235 -11.83 3.04 9.72
CA ASN A 235 -11.95 3.41 8.30
C ASN A 235 -11.75 2.23 7.33
N THR A 236 -11.47 1.03 7.81
CA THR A 236 -11.23 -0.14 6.97
C THR A 236 -12.55 -0.75 6.51
N ASP A 237 -12.75 -0.84 5.20
CA ASP A 237 -13.87 -1.57 4.61
C ASP A 237 -13.50 -3.06 4.43
N TRP A 238 -14.03 -3.89 5.31
CA TRP A 238 -13.75 -5.32 5.35
C TRP A 238 -14.34 -6.09 4.17
N HIS A 239 -15.49 -5.66 3.68
CA HIS A 239 -16.13 -6.28 2.53
C HIS A 239 -15.34 -6.02 1.25
N LEU A 240 -14.92 -4.76 1.06
CA LEU A 240 -14.03 -4.35 -0.02
C LEU A 240 -12.69 -5.11 0.05
N LEU A 241 -12.08 -5.18 1.24
CA LEU A 241 -10.83 -5.88 1.46
C LEU A 241 -10.93 -7.36 1.12
N GLY A 242 -11.99 -8.04 1.60
CA GLY A 242 -12.25 -9.45 1.32
C GLY A 242 -12.36 -9.74 -0.18
N SER A 243 -13.16 -8.93 -0.88
CA SER A 243 -13.34 -9.04 -2.33
C SER A 243 -12.04 -8.80 -3.11
N LEU A 244 -11.24 -7.82 -2.70
CA LEU A 244 -9.91 -7.55 -3.27
C LEU A 244 -8.94 -8.71 -3.06
N LEU A 245 -8.91 -9.29 -1.85
CA LEU A 245 -8.01 -10.40 -1.51
C LEU A 245 -8.34 -11.67 -2.26
N LEU A 246 -9.63 -11.96 -2.49
CA LEU A 246 -10.06 -13.11 -3.29
C LEU A 246 -9.47 -13.07 -4.71
N GLY A 247 -9.38 -11.90 -5.32
CA GLY A 247 -8.72 -11.72 -6.61
C GLY A 247 -7.19 -11.63 -6.50
N ALA A 248 -6.70 -10.90 -5.50
CA ALA A 248 -5.28 -10.59 -5.39
C ALA A 248 -4.41 -11.80 -5.05
N ILE A 249 -4.86 -12.71 -4.21
CA ILE A 249 -4.09 -13.90 -3.83
C ILE A 249 -3.72 -14.74 -5.06
N PRO A 250 -4.68 -15.19 -5.90
CA PRO A 250 -4.33 -15.89 -7.14
C PRO A 250 -3.53 -15.01 -8.09
N GLY A 251 -3.83 -13.71 -8.17
CA GLY A 251 -3.08 -12.75 -8.99
C GLY A 251 -1.61 -12.68 -8.62
N VAL A 252 -1.27 -12.55 -7.34
CA VAL A 252 0.12 -12.53 -6.83
C VAL A 252 0.84 -13.82 -7.14
N VAL A 253 0.19 -14.98 -6.95
CA VAL A 253 0.80 -16.30 -7.23
C VAL A 253 1.10 -16.46 -8.73
N ILE A 254 0.17 -16.06 -9.59
CA ILE A 254 0.37 -16.10 -11.06
C ILE A 254 1.45 -15.09 -11.46
N GLY A 255 1.35 -13.84 -10.97
CA GLY A 255 2.30 -12.78 -11.27
C GLY A 255 3.73 -13.12 -10.87
N SER A 256 3.93 -13.69 -9.70
CA SER A 256 5.26 -14.09 -9.21
C SER A 256 5.90 -15.19 -10.09
N LYS A 257 5.10 -16.14 -10.59
CA LYS A 257 5.57 -17.16 -11.53
C LYS A 257 5.92 -16.56 -12.90
N LEU A 258 5.15 -15.59 -13.38
CA LEU A 258 5.42 -14.89 -14.63
C LEU A 258 6.61 -13.91 -14.52
N ALA A 259 6.91 -13.39 -13.34
CA ALA A 259 7.99 -12.42 -13.11
C ALA A 259 9.36 -12.94 -13.60
N VAL A 260 9.58 -14.25 -13.52
CA VAL A 260 10.82 -14.88 -13.99
C VAL A 260 11.01 -14.72 -15.51
N ARG A 261 9.91 -14.66 -16.28
CA ARG A 261 9.92 -14.57 -17.74
C ARG A 261 9.65 -13.17 -18.28
N ALA A 262 9.15 -12.27 -17.43
CA ALA A 262 8.72 -10.94 -17.85
C ALA A 262 9.91 -9.98 -18.06
N PRO A 263 9.91 -9.14 -19.09
CA PRO A 263 10.95 -8.15 -19.33
C PRO A 263 10.88 -7.04 -18.26
N LYS A 264 11.78 -7.10 -17.28
CA LYS A 264 11.80 -6.20 -16.11
C LYS A 264 11.82 -4.71 -16.48
N LYS A 265 12.47 -4.35 -17.61
CA LYS A 265 12.50 -2.95 -18.08
C LYS A 265 11.13 -2.47 -18.54
N PHE A 266 10.39 -3.28 -19.30
CA PHE A 266 9.06 -2.93 -19.79
C PHE A 266 8.07 -2.71 -18.64
N LEU A 267 8.01 -3.65 -17.69
CA LEU A 267 7.16 -3.55 -16.51
C LEU A 267 7.45 -2.28 -15.70
N ARG A 268 8.72 -1.94 -15.55
CA ARG A 268 9.16 -0.74 -14.83
C ARG A 268 8.68 0.54 -15.50
N VAL A 269 8.85 0.65 -16.83
CA VAL A 269 8.40 1.84 -17.57
C VAL A 269 6.88 1.97 -17.54
N CYS A 270 6.14 0.90 -17.77
CA CYS A 270 4.68 0.90 -17.68
C CYS A 270 4.19 1.37 -16.30
N PHE A 271 4.81 0.85 -15.22
CA PHE A 271 4.46 1.27 -13.87
C PHE A 271 4.78 2.74 -13.62
N SER A 272 5.96 3.20 -14.02
CA SER A 272 6.34 4.60 -13.83
C SER A 272 5.39 5.55 -14.56
N CYS A 273 5.03 5.24 -15.80
CA CYS A 273 4.06 6.04 -16.56
C CYS A 273 2.68 6.02 -15.89
N ALA A 274 2.22 4.85 -15.43
CA ALA A 274 0.95 4.73 -14.72
C ALA A 274 0.96 5.50 -13.38
N ALA A 275 2.03 5.41 -12.60
CA ALA A 275 2.18 6.13 -11.35
C ALA A 275 2.21 7.65 -11.56
N ILE A 276 2.97 8.14 -12.54
CA ILE A 276 3.03 9.57 -12.86
C ILE A 276 1.67 10.08 -13.34
N SER A 277 0.99 9.34 -14.22
CA SER A 277 -0.31 9.76 -14.75
C SER A 277 -1.41 9.75 -13.67
N ALA A 278 -1.39 8.76 -12.78
CA ALA A 278 -2.30 8.71 -11.65
C ALA A 278 -2.01 9.84 -10.64
N GLY A 279 -0.73 10.06 -10.34
CA GLY A 279 -0.30 11.13 -9.44
C GLY A 279 -0.67 12.51 -9.96
N TRP A 280 -0.50 12.76 -11.25
CA TRP A 280 -0.88 14.03 -11.87
C TRP A 280 -2.39 14.33 -11.79
N LYS A 281 -3.23 13.30 -11.84
CA LYS A 281 -4.69 13.46 -11.68
C LYS A 281 -5.12 13.71 -10.24
N MET A 282 -4.26 13.46 -9.27
CA MET A 282 -4.56 13.61 -7.85
C MET A 282 -4.00 14.91 -7.24
N VAL A 283 -3.07 15.59 -7.93
CA VAL A 283 -2.55 16.91 -7.57
C VAL A 283 -3.49 18.00 -8.06
#